data_d493c8cae1be43265b3e9ebe17541567
#
_entry.id   d493c8cae1be43265b3e9ebe17541567
#
_cell.length_a   1.000
_cell.length_b   1.000
_cell.length_c   1.000
_cell.angle_alpha   90.00
_cell.angle_beta   90.00
_cell.angle_gamma   90.00
#
_symmetry.space_group_name_H-M   'P 1'
#
loop_
_entity.id
_entity.type
_entity.pdbx_description
1 polymer ?
#
loop_
_entity_poly.entity_id
_entity_poly.type
_entity_poly.pdbx_seq_one_letter_code
_entity_poly.pdbx_strand_id
1 'polypeptide(L)'
;MEDEKFINSGDKPTLLNISDLTRQNMYYRKEIWTGEYLQLTVMSIPVGGEIGLELHNENDQFIGVEYGVASVYFGATKQGVKFIGNVKRDYVIIVPAGTWHNIINEGNVPLKIYSVYAPPHHPKGTIHKTKFDSDLSDY
;
A
#
# COMPACT_ATOMS: atom_id res chain seq x y z
N MET A 1 15.04 -2.76 -20.27
CA MET A 1 15.19 -3.57 -19.74
C MET A 1 14.29 -4.09 -19.20
N GLU A 2 14.27 -4.85 -18.83
CA GLU A 2 13.38 -5.49 -18.62
C GLU A 2 13.06 -5.62 -17.27
N ASP A 3 12.31 -4.65 -16.77
CA ASP A 3 11.86 -4.66 -15.38
C ASP A 3 10.96 -5.83 -15.12
N GLU A 4 10.22 -6.26 -16.13
CA GLU A 4 9.34 -7.39 -15.95
C GLU A 4 10.07 -8.65 -15.55
N LYS A 5 11.34 -8.77 -15.92
CA LYS A 5 12.10 -9.95 -15.55
C LYS A 5 12.25 -10.08 -14.05
N PHE A 6 12.16 -8.97 -13.33
CA PHE A 6 12.38 -8.97 -11.90
C PHE A 6 11.07 -9.07 -11.14
N ILE A 7 10.00 -8.48 -11.66
CA ILE A 7 8.74 -8.46 -10.91
C ILE A 7 8.02 -9.80 -10.92
N ASN A 8 8.45 -10.73 -11.76
CA ASN A 8 7.83 -12.05 -11.77
C ASN A 8 8.52 -13.05 -10.88
N SER A 9 9.53 -12.63 -10.16
CA SER A 9 10.36 -13.57 -9.41
C SER A 9 9.68 -14.11 -8.17
N GLY A 10 8.70 -13.40 -7.62
CA GLY A 10 7.98 -13.91 -6.47
C GLY A 10 8.84 -14.00 -5.24
N ASP A 11 9.51 -15.09 -5.06
CA ASP A 11 10.31 -15.36 -3.88
C ASP A 11 11.81 -15.34 -4.17
N LYS A 12 12.23 -14.85 -5.32
CA LYS A 12 13.64 -14.84 -5.71
C LYS A 12 14.24 -13.45 -5.56
N PRO A 13 15.57 -13.38 -5.44
CA PRO A 13 16.22 -12.06 -5.40
C PRO A 13 15.80 -11.24 -6.62
N THR A 14 15.42 -10.00 -6.38
CA THR A 14 14.79 -9.17 -7.40
C THR A 14 15.27 -7.74 -7.30
N LEU A 15 15.52 -7.11 -8.45
CA LEU A 15 15.80 -5.67 -8.55
C LEU A 15 14.65 -5.03 -9.30
N LEU A 16 14.18 -3.90 -8.80
CA LEU A 16 13.13 -3.16 -9.48
C LEU A 16 13.24 -1.68 -9.14
N ASN A 17 12.68 -0.85 -10.00
CA ASN A 17 12.61 0.59 -9.76
C ASN A 17 11.28 0.87 -9.09
N ILE A 18 11.29 1.07 -7.78
CA ILE A 18 10.05 1.20 -7.02
C ILE A 18 9.26 2.45 -7.42
N SER A 19 9.96 3.54 -7.74
CA SER A 19 9.29 4.78 -8.12
C SER A 19 8.52 4.60 -9.43
N ASP A 20 9.17 4.05 -10.45
CA ASP A 20 8.53 3.84 -11.74
C ASP A 20 7.38 2.85 -11.63
N LEU A 21 7.61 1.74 -10.94
CA LEU A 21 6.60 0.71 -10.79
C LEU A 21 5.36 1.26 -10.09
N THR A 22 5.55 2.01 -9.03
CA THR A 22 4.45 2.57 -8.25
C THR A 22 3.69 3.62 -9.03
N ARG A 23 4.41 4.54 -9.70
CA ARG A 23 3.76 5.62 -10.45
C ARG A 23 3.02 5.11 -11.68
N GLN A 24 3.49 4.03 -12.30
CA GLN A 24 2.86 3.48 -13.49
C GLN A 24 1.67 2.58 -13.17
N ASN A 25 1.54 2.10 -11.94
CA ASN A 25 0.46 1.21 -11.58
C ASN A 25 -0.89 1.92 -11.63
N MET A 26 -1.86 1.29 -12.31
CA MET A 26 -3.22 1.81 -12.45
C MET A 26 -4.23 1.04 -11.61
N TYR A 27 -3.85 -0.07 -10.99
CA TYR A 27 -4.76 -0.87 -10.19
C TYR A 27 -4.89 -0.31 -8.79
N TYR A 28 -6.05 -0.47 -8.19
CA TYR A 28 -6.23 -0.09 -6.79
C TYR A 28 -5.20 -0.80 -5.93
N ARG A 29 -4.99 -2.11 -6.12
CA ARG A 29 -3.92 -2.86 -5.44
C ARG A 29 -3.38 -3.94 -6.35
N LYS A 30 -2.06 -4.08 -6.37
CA LYS A 30 -1.39 -5.16 -7.10
C LYS A 30 -0.23 -5.67 -6.28
N GLU A 31 -0.20 -6.99 -6.06
CA GLU A 31 0.93 -7.62 -5.42
C GLU A 31 2.09 -7.70 -6.40
N ILE A 32 3.28 -7.33 -5.97
CA ILE A 32 4.46 -7.28 -6.81
C ILE A 32 5.43 -8.42 -6.46
N TRP A 33 5.71 -8.60 -5.19
CA TRP A 33 6.69 -9.60 -4.75
C TRP A 33 6.30 -10.10 -3.37
N THR A 34 6.40 -11.40 -3.16
CA THR A 34 6.06 -12.01 -1.88
C THR A 34 7.14 -13.00 -1.50
N GLY A 35 7.85 -12.75 -0.42
CA GLY A 35 8.83 -13.64 0.14
C GLY A 35 8.29 -14.29 1.41
N GLU A 36 9.19 -14.90 2.15
CA GLU A 36 8.81 -15.57 3.39
C GLU A 36 8.45 -14.57 4.48
N TYR A 37 9.15 -13.44 4.55
CA TYR A 37 9.02 -12.50 5.65
C TYR A 37 8.59 -11.11 5.25
N LEU A 38 8.45 -10.83 3.97
CA LEU A 38 7.93 -9.53 3.55
C LEU A 38 7.22 -9.63 2.21
N GLN A 39 6.38 -8.63 1.95
CA GLN A 39 5.61 -8.57 0.72
C GLN A 39 5.53 -7.12 0.25
N LEU A 40 5.71 -6.93 -1.06
CA LEU A 40 5.60 -5.61 -1.69
C LEU A 40 4.32 -5.54 -2.52
N THR A 41 3.53 -4.50 -2.29
CA THR A 41 2.35 -4.20 -3.09
C THR A 41 2.39 -2.74 -3.55
N VAL A 42 1.68 -2.43 -4.62
CA VAL A 42 1.49 -1.05 -5.07
C VAL A 42 0.00 -0.75 -5.15
N MET A 43 -0.35 0.52 -4.94
CA MET A 43 -1.73 0.98 -5.00
C MET A 43 -1.85 2.29 -5.74
N SER A 44 -2.96 2.44 -6.46
CA SER A 44 -3.38 3.71 -7.03
C SER A 44 -4.76 4.02 -6.47
N ILE A 45 -4.84 5.10 -5.69
CA ILE A 45 -6.08 5.50 -5.01
C ILE A 45 -6.62 6.75 -5.67
N PRO A 46 -7.84 6.68 -6.24
CA PRO A 46 -8.38 7.85 -6.95
C PRO A 46 -8.67 9.00 -6.01
N VAL A 47 -8.83 10.19 -6.57
CA VAL A 47 -9.22 11.38 -5.79
C VAL A 47 -10.50 11.07 -5.02
N GLY A 48 -10.49 11.37 -3.73
CA GLY A 48 -11.62 11.08 -2.86
C GLY A 48 -11.66 9.66 -2.34
N GLY A 49 -10.77 8.79 -2.83
CA GLY A 49 -10.71 7.40 -2.39
C GLY A 49 -9.87 7.23 -1.13
N GLU A 50 -9.84 6.00 -0.64
CA GLU A 50 -9.14 5.68 0.62
C GLU A 50 -8.76 4.21 0.63
N ILE A 51 -7.86 3.86 1.55
CA ILE A 51 -7.60 2.46 1.83
C ILE A 51 -8.79 1.89 2.59
N GLY A 52 -9.32 2.63 3.54
CA GLY A 52 -10.31 2.19 4.48
C GLY A 52 -9.70 1.98 5.85
N LEU A 53 -10.49 2.11 6.88
CA LEU A 53 -10.00 1.97 8.25
C LEU A 53 -9.64 0.50 8.50
N GLU A 54 -8.38 0.26 8.85
CA GLU A 54 -7.83 -1.10 8.98
C GLU A 54 -7.04 -1.27 10.26
N LEU A 55 -6.94 -2.53 10.66
CA LEU A 55 -6.07 -2.97 11.75
C LEU A 55 -5.38 -4.26 11.31
N HIS A 56 -4.06 -4.28 11.38
CA HIS A 56 -3.28 -5.48 11.14
C HIS A 56 -2.57 -5.84 12.44
N ASN A 57 -2.96 -6.95 13.06
CA ASN A 57 -2.37 -7.37 14.33
C ASN A 57 -1.09 -8.18 14.16
N GLU A 58 -0.84 -8.68 12.95
CA GLU A 58 0.26 -9.59 12.72
C GLU A 58 1.27 -9.10 11.70
N ASN A 59 1.15 -7.85 11.29
CA ASN A 59 2.02 -7.27 10.27
C ASN A 59 2.43 -5.88 10.68
N ASP A 60 3.70 -5.58 10.53
CA ASP A 60 4.12 -4.19 10.43
C ASP A 60 3.98 -3.79 8.97
N GLN A 61 3.75 -2.51 8.73
CA GLN A 61 3.56 -2.01 7.37
C GLN A 61 4.36 -0.74 7.15
N PHE A 62 5.05 -0.70 6.01
CA PHE A 62 5.87 0.44 5.62
C PHE A 62 5.28 0.94 4.30
N ILE A 63 4.85 2.19 4.25
CA ILE A 63 4.18 2.75 3.08
C ILE A 63 4.98 3.91 2.55
N GLY A 64 5.34 3.86 1.27
CA GLY A 64 6.03 4.97 0.61
C GLY A 64 5.10 5.69 -0.34
N VAL A 65 5.18 7.03 -0.35
CA VAL A 65 4.38 7.84 -1.27
C VAL A 65 5.24 8.23 -2.45
N GLU A 66 4.76 7.96 -3.66
CA GLU A 66 5.49 8.28 -4.89
C GLU A 66 4.82 9.35 -5.72
N TYR A 67 3.52 9.59 -5.54
CA TYR A 67 2.81 10.62 -6.29
C TYR A 67 1.51 10.97 -5.55
N GLY A 68 1.16 12.25 -5.52
CA GLY A 68 -0.04 12.70 -4.85
C GLY A 68 0.19 12.99 -3.37
N VAL A 69 -0.89 13.22 -2.64
CA VAL A 69 -0.84 13.58 -1.21
C VAL A 69 -1.72 12.61 -0.43
N ALA A 70 -1.16 12.02 0.62
CA ALA A 70 -1.86 11.11 1.49
C ALA A 70 -2.22 11.81 2.80
N SER A 71 -3.49 11.74 3.19
CA SER A 71 -3.93 12.18 4.51
C SER A 71 -3.91 10.97 5.41
N VAL A 72 -3.15 11.04 6.50
CA VAL A 72 -2.82 9.90 7.34
C VAL A 72 -3.55 9.99 8.67
N TYR A 73 -4.16 8.88 9.08
CA TYR A 73 -4.94 8.76 10.31
C TYR A 73 -4.44 7.56 11.10
N PHE A 74 -4.17 7.73 12.40
CA PHE A 74 -3.75 6.64 13.31
C PHE A 74 -4.56 6.67 14.59
N GLY A 75 -4.70 5.51 15.20
CA GLY A 75 -5.28 5.41 16.54
C GLY A 75 -4.99 4.06 17.19
N ALA A 76 -4.98 4.05 18.52
CA ALA A 76 -4.86 2.82 19.29
C ALA A 76 -6.15 2.03 19.29
N THR A 77 -7.28 2.70 19.10
CA THR A 77 -8.60 2.09 19.01
C THR A 77 -9.28 2.59 17.75
N LYS A 78 -10.31 1.85 17.31
CA LYS A 78 -11.06 2.24 16.13
C LYS A 78 -11.68 3.62 16.27
N GLN A 79 -12.23 3.92 17.44
CA GLN A 79 -12.88 5.20 17.69
C GLN A 79 -11.88 6.31 17.95
N GLY A 80 -10.66 5.96 18.31
CA GLY A 80 -9.62 6.93 18.63
C GLY A 80 -8.74 7.36 17.49
N VAL A 81 -9.10 6.98 16.25
CA VAL A 81 -8.32 7.35 15.08
C VAL A 81 -8.41 8.85 14.85
N LYS A 82 -7.26 9.49 14.67
CA LYS A 82 -7.17 10.93 14.48
C LYS A 82 -6.29 11.26 13.30
N PHE A 83 -6.55 12.40 12.69
CA PHE A 83 -5.71 12.93 11.63
C PHE A 83 -4.33 13.24 12.18
N ILE A 84 -3.30 12.74 11.48
CA ILE A 84 -1.91 12.92 11.88
C ILE A 84 -1.23 13.97 11.00
N GLY A 85 -1.44 13.90 9.69
CA GLY A 85 -0.82 14.85 8.78
C GLY A 85 -0.96 14.43 7.34
N ASN A 86 -0.56 15.34 6.46
CA ASN A 86 -0.50 15.10 5.03
C ASN A 86 0.93 14.79 4.64
N VAL A 87 1.13 13.76 3.84
CA VAL A 87 2.46 13.39 3.37
C VAL A 87 2.44 13.21 1.85
N LYS A 88 3.61 13.38 1.25
CA LYS A 88 3.75 13.36 -0.19
C LYS A 88 5.01 12.60 -0.56
N ARG A 89 5.42 12.69 -1.82
CA ARG A 89 6.62 12.00 -2.32
C ARG A 89 7.78 12.17 -1.36
N ASP A 90 8.56 11.12 -1.20
CA ASP A 90 9.73 11.02 -0.35
C ASP A 90 9.41 10.85 1.13
N TYR A 91 8.13 10.85 1.51
CA TYR A 91 7.74 10.49 2.86
C TYR A 91 7.43 9.01 2.93
N VAL A 92 7.62 8.46 4.11
CA VAL A 92 7.16 7.11 4.43
C VAL A 92 6.22 7.16 5.62
N ILE A 93 5.30 6.21 5.66
CA ILE A 93 4.36 6.04 6.75
C ILE A 93 4.65 4.66 7.33
N ILE A 94 4.97 4.60 8.62
CA ILE A 94 5.29 3.35 9.29
C ILE A 94 4.16 3.04 10.25
N VAL A 95 3.53 1.87 10.07
CA VAL A 95 2.38 1.45 10.85
C VAL A 95 2.74 0.18 11.57
N PRO A 96 2.99 0.24 12.90
CA PRO A 96 3.28 -0.97 13.66
C PRO A 96 2.03 -1.84 13.79
N ALA A 97 2.23 -3.13 13.95
CA ALA A 97 1.14 -4.06 14.21
C ALA A 97 0.29 -3.55 15.39
N GLY A 98 -1.02 -3.71 15.27
CA GLY A 98 -1.94 -3.29 16.32
C GLY A 98 -2.35 -1.84 16.29
N THR A 99 -2.00 -1.11 15.24
CA THR A 99 -2.37 0.30 15.09
C THR A 99 -3.51 0.43 14.09
N TRP A 100 -4.62 1.00 14.53
CA TRP A 100 -5.71 1.37 13.61
C TRP A 100 -5.23 2.50 12.70
N HIS A 101 -5.49 2.39 11.42
CA HIS A 101 -5.00 3.39 10.47
C HIS A 101 -5.89 3.50 9.25
N ASN A 102 -5.81 4.65 8.60
CA ASN A 102 -6.43 4.89 7.29
C ASN A 102 -5.58 5.89 6.53
N ILE A 103 -5.62 5.77 5.22
CA ILE A 103 -4.99 6.72 4.31
C ILE A 103 -6.06 7.13 3.32
N ILE A 104 -6.29 8.43 3.23
CA ILE A 104 -7.33 9.01 2.37
C ILE A 104 -6.67 9.92 1.35
N ASN A 105 -7.10 9.83 0.10
CA ASN A 105 -6.65 10.76 -0.93
C ASN A 105 -7.57 11.99 -0.93
N GLU A 106 -7.17 12.99 -0.17
CA GLU A 106 -7.89 14.26 -0.11
C GLU A 106 -7.26 15.30 -1.02
N GLY A 107 -6.34 14.89 -1.87
CA GLY A 107 -5.72 15.78 -2.86
C GLY A 107 -6.50 15.84 -4.15
N ASN A 108 -5.86 16.32 -5.20
CA ASN A 108 -6.51 16.55 -6.48
C ASN A 108 -5.91 15.74 -7.64
N VAL A 109 -5.07 14.77 -7.33
CA VAL A 109 -4.50 13.83 -8.30
C VAL A 109 -4.55 12.44 -7.70
N PRO A 110 -4.44 11.37 -8.51
CA PRO A 110 -4.37 10.02 -7.95
C PRO A 110 -3.21 9.89 -6.97
N LEU A 111 -3.41 9.12 -5.92
CA LEU A 111 -2.37 8.86 -4.92
C LEU A 111 -1.72 7.53 -5.26
N LYS A 112 -0.41 7.55 -5.49
CA LYS A 112 0.36 6.36 -5.86
C LYS A 112 1.28 6.02 -4.71
N ILE A 113 1.07 4.85 -4.13
CA ILE A 113 1.82 4.40 -2.96
C ILE A 113 2.27 2.96 -3.16
N TYR A 114 3.32 2.57 -2.44
CA TYR A 114 3.70 1.18 -2.31
C TYR A 114 3.69 0.81 -0.83
N SER A 115 3.48 -0.46 -0.54
CA SER A 115 3.49 -0.95 0.83
C SER A 115 4.37 -2.17 0.94
N VAL A 116 5.11 -2.24 2.05
CA VAL A 116 5.84 -3.45 2.43
C VAL A 116 5.19 -3.96 3.70
N TYR A 117 4.65 -5.19 3.64
CA TYR A 117 4.09 -5.88 4.80
C TYR A 117 5.11 -6.88 5.31
N ALA A 118 5.30 -6.94 6.60
CA ALA A 118 6.20 -7.90 7.23
C ALA A 118 5.50 -8.51 8.43
N PRO A 119 5.10 -9.79 8.34
CA PRO A 119 5.20 -10.71 7.21
C PRO A 119 4.16 -10.42 6.11
N PRO A 120 4.12 -11.20 5.04
CA PRO A 120 3.13 -11.02 3.97
C PRO A 120 1.70 -11.03 4.46
N HIS A 121 0.84 -10.24 3.82
CA HIS A 121 -0.55 -10.06 4.24
C HIS A 121 -1.54 -10.52 3.17
N HIS A 122 -1.28 -10.22 1.91
CA HIS A 122 -2.19 -10.57 0.82
C HIS A 122 -1.74 -11.86 0.13
N PRO A 123 -2.65 -12.63 -0.47
CA PRO A 123 -2.24 -13.78 -1.28
C PRO A 123 -1.37 -13.32 -2.44
N LYS A 124 -0.39 -14.17 -2.79
CA LYS A 124 0.45 -13.92 -3.93
C LYS A 124 -0.41 -13.84 -5.18
N GLY A 125 -0.12 -12.88 -6.06
CA GLY A 125 -0.90 -12.69 -7.28
C GLY A 125 -2.12 -11.81 -7.12
N THR A 126 -2.33 -11.22 -5.94
CA THR A 126 -3.50 -10.35 -5.70
C THR A 126 -3.51 -9.17 -6.66
N ILE A 127 -4.63 -8.97 -7.32
CA ILE A 127 -4.91 -7.80 -8.14
C ILE A 127 -6.33 -7.34 -7.82
N HIS A 128 -6.46 -6.11 -7.30
CA HIS A 128 -7.75 -5.47 -7.14
C HIS A 128 -7.77 -4.27 -8.07
N LYS A 129 -8.65 -4.29 -9.08
CA LYS A 129 -8.72 -3.17 -10.01
C LYS A 129 -9.30 -1.92 -9.36
N THR A 130 -10.23 -2.12 -8.42
CA THR A 130 -10.92 -1.04 -7.70
C THR A 130 -11.00 -1.38 -6.23
N LYS A 131 -11.36 -0.39 -5.40
CA LYS A 131 -11.61 -0.63 -3.99
C LYS A 131 -12.77 -1.60 -3.79
N PHE A 132 -13.76 -1.57 -4.68
CA PHE A 132 -14.87 -2.50 -4.62
C PHE A 132 -14.37 -3.95 -4.67
N ASP A 133 -13.43 -4.23 -5.57
CA ASP A 133 -12.84 -5.57 -5.66
C ASP A 133 -12.13 -5.95 -4.36
N SER A 134 -11.43 -5.00 -3.76
CA SER A 134 -10.76 -5.24 -2.50
C SER A 134 -11.75 -5.52 -1.39
N ASP A 135 -12.85 -4.77 -1.34
CA ASP A 135 -13.86 -4.93 -0.31
C ASP A 135 -14.58 -6.28 -0.41
N LEU A 136 -14.64 -6.86 -1.60
CA LEU A 136 -15.28 -8.17 -1.79
C LEU A 136 -14.38 -9.33 -1.36
N SER A 137 -13.08 -9.08 -1.15
CA SER A 137 -12.16 -10.15 -0.79
C SER A 137 -12.07 -10.27 0.73
N ASP A 138 -11.54 -11.40 1.20
CA ASP A 138 -11.41 -11.65 2.63
C ASP A 138 -10.09 -11.14 3.18
N TYR A 139 -9.31 -10.42 2.38
CA TYR A 139 -7.96 -10.04 2.80
C TYR A 139 -7.58 -8.65 2.31
#